data_066dea989e43807609473c7d1b8553e5
#
_entry.id   066dea989e43807609473c7d1b8553e5
#
_cell.length_a   1.000
_cell.length_b   1.000
_cell.length_c   1.000
_cell.angle_alpha   90.00
_cell.angle_beta   90.00
_cell.angle_gamma   90.00
#
_symmetry.space_group_name_H-M   'P 1'
#
loop_
_entity.id
_entity.type
_entity.pdbx_description
1 polymer ?
#
loop_
_entity_poly.entity_id
_entity_poly.type
_entity_poly.pdbx_seq_one_letter_code
_entity_poly.pdbx_strand_id
1 'polypeptide(L)'
;MTMKHMHLSVLAYSTGLHPASWRLPHSYVEEVGDIDFQIKLAKLAEKGKLDAFFLGDGQYISGEETGHISYYFEPLTALAAISRETHSIGLIGTISSSFYEPYLAARMLSSLHQISHGRIGANIVTSQFDLEAQNYSMQALPHLEKRYERADEFINVMKKLWESFTVEAIVNHKNSGIGLNHQYIHPLHYQGKYFQVAGAINIPTPKYGRPRLFQAG
;
A
#
# COMPACT_ATOMS: atom_id res chain seq x y z
N MET A 1 3.84 10.79 32.66
CA MET A 1 3.98 11.47 31.35
C MET A 1 4.47 10.43 30.33
N THR A 2 3.66 10.07 29.37
CA THR A 2 4.10 9.24 28.25
C THR A 2 5.05 10.07 27.40
N MET A 3 6.30 9.68 27.31
CA MET A 3 7.25 10.32 26.40
C MET A 3 6.70 10.20 24.96
N LYS A 4 6.55 11.34 24.27
CA LYS A 4 6.20 11.35 22.85
C LYS A 4 7.42 10.89 22.08
N HIS A 5 7.35 9.73 21.43
CA HIS A 5 8.39 9.27 20.52
C HIS A 5 8.11 9.80 19.12
N MET A 6 9.14 10.24 18.44
CA MET A 6 9.10 10.55 17.01
C MET A 6 9.26 9.23 16.24
N HIS A 7 8.34 8.97 15.30
CA HIS A 7 8.44 7.81 14.43
C HIS A 7 9.33 8.14 13.23
N LEU A 8 10.26 7.25 12.93
CA LEU A 8 11.22 7.41 11.84
C LEU A 8 10.99 6.31 10.79
N SER A 9 10.83 6.72 9.54
CA SER A 9 10.76 5.82 8.40
C SER A 9 11.88 6.11 7.42
N VAL A 10 12.32 5.09 6.69
CA VAL A 10 13.19 5.25 5.53
C VAL A 10 12.37 5.09 4.26
N LEU A 11 12.44 6.09 3.37
CA LEU A 11 11.97 5.97 2.00
C LEU A 11 13.06 5.29 1.19
N ALA A 12 12.82 4.06 0.77
CA ALA A 12 13.72 3.34 -0.12
C ALA A 12 13.47 3.82 -1.56
N TYR A 13 14.31 4.71 -2.02
CA TYR A 13 14.20 5.35 -3.32
C TYR A 13 15.41 5.01 -4.17
N SER A 14 15.30 3.97 -5.00
CA SER A 14 16.36 3.56 -5.94
C SER A 14 17.79 3.77 -5.36
N THR A 15 18.58 4.62 -5.99
CA THR A 15 19.95 4.97 -5.55
C THR A 15 20.03 6.30 -4.76
N GLY A 16 18.88 6.86 -4.36
CA GLY A 16 18.76 8.12 -3.63
C GLY A 16 17.87 9.15 -4.35
N LEU A 17 17.49 10.21 -3.65
CA LEU A 17 16.53 11.21 -4.16
C LEU A 17 17.09 12.14 -5.24
N HIS A 18 18.41 12.34 -5.29
CA HIS A 18 19.01 13.21 -6.29
C HIS A 18 19.01 12.52 -7.67
N PRO A 19 18.54 13.15 -8.76
CA PRO A 19 18.41 12.50 -10.07
C PRO A 19 19.70 11.90 -10.63
N ALA A 20 20.87 12.40 -10.22
CA ALA A 20 22.17 11.89 -10.62
C ALA A 20 22.83 10.95 -9.59
N SER A 21 22.13 10.56 -8.52
CA SER A 21 22.71 9.71 -7.45
C SER A 21 23.18 8.34 -7.95
N TRP A 22 22.50 7.79 -8.96
CA TRP A 22 22.85 6.52 -9.58
C TRP A 22 24.26 6.51 -10.22
N ARG A 23 24.81 7.68 -10.57
CA ARG A 23 26.14 7.85 -11.19
C ARG A 23 27.28 7.85 -10.18
N LEU A 24 26.99 7.86 -8.89
CA LEU A 24 28.02 7.84 -7.86
C LEU A 24 28.71 6.46 -7.82
N PRO A 25 30.03 6.41 -7.55
CA PRO A 25 30.81 5.17 -7.54
C PRO A 25 30.27 4.08 -6.60
N HIS A 26 29.49 4.46 -5.58
CA HIS A 26 28.93 3.54 -4.57
C HIS A 26 27.40 3.59 -4.55
N SER A 27 26.77 3.79 -5.69
CA SER A 27 25.31 3.93 -5.79
C SER A 27 24.55 2.60 -5.70
N TYR A 28 25.22 1.45 -5.86
CA TYR A 28 24.63 0.12 -5.96
C TYR A 28 23.55 0.02 -7.06
N VAL A 29 23.69 0.82 -8.13
CA VAL A 29 22.68 0.93 -9.19
C VAL A 29 22.39 -0.40 -9.87
N GLU A 30 23.36 -1.30 -9.94
CA GLU A 30 23.25 -2.63 -10.51
C GLU A 30 22.40 -3.58 -9.65
N GLU A 31 22.26 -3.28 -8.36
CA GLU A 31 21.55 -4.14 -7.40
C GLU A 31 20.12 -3.69 -7.11
N VAL A 32 19.76 -2.44 -7.41
CA VAL A 32 18.45 -1.86 -6.99
C VAL A 32 17.24 -2.56 -7.59
N GLY A 33 17.41 -3.25 -8.72
CA GLY A 33 16.40 -4.11 -9.37
C GLY A 33 16.34 -5.53 -8.82
N ASP A 34 17.16 -5.86 -7.83
CA ASP A 34 17.15 -7.16 -7.17
C ASP A 34 16.31 -7.09 -5.88
N ILE A 35 15.36 -8.00 -5.73
CA ILE A 35 14.51 -8.06 -4.54
C ILE A 35 15.30 -8.41 -3.28
N ASP A 36 16.35 -9.20 -3.39
CA ASP A 36 17.22 -9.55 -2.27
C ASP A 36 17.98 -8.31 -1.73
N PHE A 37 18.34 -7.37 -2.62
CA PHE A 37 18.88 -6.08 -2.20
C PHE A 37 17.86 -5.25 -1.41
N GLN A 38 16.60 -5.19 -1.86
CA GLN A 38 15.54 -4.50 -1.14
C GLN A 38 15.25 -5.14 0.23
N ILE A 39 15.27 -6.46 0.29
CA ILE A 39 15.15 -7.22 1.56
C ILE A 39 16.32 -6.89 2.50
N LYS A 40 17.54 -6.84 1.99
CA LYS A 40 18.73 -6.46 2.76
C LYS A 40 18.60 -5.04 3.34
N LEU A 41 18.11 -4.08 2.56
CA LEU A 41 17.87 -2.71 3.04
C LEU A 41 16.80 -2.68 4.14
N ALA A 42 15.70 -3.40 3.96
CA ALA A 42 14.63 -3.47 4.95
C ALA A 42 15.11 -4.12 6.27
N LYS A 43 15.90 -5.20 6.20
CA LYS A 43 16.56 -5.83 7.38
C LYS A 43 17.53 -4.87 8.06
N LEU A 44 18.26 -4.05 7.30
CA LEU A 44 19.17 -3.05 7.87
C LEU A 44 18.38 -1.95 8.59
N ALA A 45 17.26 -1.48 8.01
CA ALA A 45 16.37 -0.52 8.63
C ALA A 45 15.75 -1.08 9.94
N GLU A 46 15.31 -2.35 9.91
CA GLU A 46 14.81 -3.06 11.09
C GLU A 46 15.86 -3.20 12.19
N LYS A 47 17.08 -3.57 11.83
CA LYS A 47 18.24 -3.61 12.76
C LYS A 47 18.54 -2.24 13.34
N GLY A 48 18.40 -1.17 12.53
CA GLY A 48 18.54 0.22 12.94
C GLY A 48 17.39 0.75 13.80
N LYS A 49 16.38 -0.08 14.09
CA LYS A 49 15.18 0.29 14.89
C LYS A 49 14.36 1.42 14.28
N LEU A 50 14.34 1.54 12.96
CA LEU A 50 13.41 2.41 12.29
C LEU A 50 11.98 1.85 12.40
N ASP A 51 10.99 2.74 12.49
CA ASP A 51 9.59 2.34 12.65
C ASP A 51 9.01 1.76 11.36
N ALA A 52 9.44 2.27 10.19
CA ALA A 52 8.92 1.80 8.92
C ALA A 52 9.93 1.84 7.76
N PHE A 53 9.77 0.89 6.86
CA PHE A 53 10.36 0.85 5.53
C PHE A 53 9.30 1.22 4.50
N PHE A 54 9.55 2.25 3.70
CA PHE A 54 8.57 2.87 2.84
C PHE A 54 8.98 2.77 1.37
N LEU A 55 8.09 2.23 0.55
CA LEU A 55 8.23 2.19 -0.91
C LEU A 55 7.28 3.22 -1.54
N GLY A 56 7.89 4.22 -2.19
CA GLY A 56 7.19 5.13 -3.09
C GLY A 56 6.77 4.44 -4.39
N ASP A 57 5.96 5.13 -5.19
CA ASP A 57 5.56 4.67 -6.52
C ASP A 57 5.37 5.87 -7.48
N GLY A 58 5.68 5.63 -8.75
CA GLY A 58 5.40 6.52 -9.86
C GLY A 58 5.19 5.67 -11.11
N GLN A 59 3.97 5.70 -11.63
CA GLN A 59 3.50 4.72 -12.63
C GLN A 59 3.73 5.20 -14.06
N TYR A 60 4.93 5.77 -14.31
CA TYR A 60 5.35 6.25 -15.63
C TYR A 60 6.88 6.19 -15.77
N ILE A 61 7.35 6.26 -16.99
CA ILE A 61 8.77 6.49 -17.31
C ILE A 61 8.89 7.88 -17.93
N SER A 62 9.76 8.73 -17.37
CA SER A 62 10.08 10.00 -18.00
C SER A 62 10.86 9.75 -19.29
N GLY A 63 10.56 10.53 -20.35
CA GLY A 63 11.26 10.43 -21.63
C GLY A 63 12.65 11.08 -21.67
N GLU A 64 13.24 11.41 -20.53
CA GLU A 64 14.57 12.03 -20.45
C GLU A 64 15.66 10.99 -20.65
N GLU A 65 16.51 11.17 -21.66
CA GLU A 65 17.61 10.25 -22.00
C GLU A 65 18.63 10.05 -20.87
N THR A 66 18.75 11.04 -19.98
CA THR A 66 19.69 11.02 -18.84
C THR A 66 19.04 10.49 -17.57
N GLY A 67 17.75 10.17 -17.61
CA GLY A 67 17.00 9.68 -16.47
C GLY A 67 17.42 8.27 -16.08
N HIS A 68 17.10 7.90 -14.84
CA HIS A 68 17.24 6.55 -14.33
C HIS A 68 15.90 6.08 -13.77
N ILE A 69 15.67 4.78 -13.82
CA ILE A 69 14.45 4.18 -13.25
C ILE A 69 14.43 4.45 -11.74
N SER A 70 13.38 5.12 -11.28
CA SER A 70 13.19 5.43 -9.87
C SER A 70 12.59 4.27 -9.09
N TYR A 71 11.75 3.46 -9.75
CA TYR A 71 11.01 2.37 -9.14
C TYR A 71 11.17 1.10 -9.98
N TYR A 72 11.67 0.04 -9.36
CA TYR A 72 11.88 -1.25 -10.03
C TYR A 72 10.78 -2.25 -9.75
N PHE A 73 10.00 -2.02 -8.69
CA PHE A 73 8.96 -2.93 -8.22
C PHE A 73 7.67 -2.17 -7.95
N GLU A 74 6.56 -2.82 -8.22
CA GLU A 74 5.27 -2.39 -7.67
C GLU A 74 5.31 -2.58 -6.14
N PRO A 75 4.95 -1.54 -5.35
CA PRO A 75 5.21 -1.53 -3.92
C PRO A 75 4.59 -2.69 -3.14
N LEU A 76 3.33 -3.07 -3.43
CA LEU A 76 2.66 -4.10 -2.65
C LEU A 76 3.24 -5.49 -2.90
N THR A 77 3.63 -5.79 -4.14
CA THR A 77 4.25 -7.06 -4.49
C THR A 77 5.64 -7.20 -3.88
N ALA A 78 6.43 -6.13 -3.91
CA ALA A 78 7.74 -6.09 -3.25
C ALA A 78 7.61 -6.24 -1.73
N LEU A 79 6.66 -5.53 -1.11
CA LEU A 79 6.42 -5.61 0.33
C LEU A 79 5.92 -7.00 0.76
N ALA A 80 5.25 -7.76 -0.11
CA ALA A 80 4.90 -9.15 0.18
C ALA A 80 6.15 -10.01 0.38
N ALA A 81 7.14 -9.89 -0.50
CA ALA A 81 8.42 -10.58 -0.37
C ALA A 81 9.20 -10.10 0.88
N ILE A 82 9.36 -8.78 1.05
CA ILE A 82 10.06 -8.16 2.17
C ILE A 82 9.44 -8.56 3.52
N SER A 83 8.11 -8.66 3.58
CA SER A 83 7.38 -8.98 4.81
C SER A 83 7.69 -10.37 5.36
N ARG A 84 8.10 -11.31 4.51
CA ARG A 84 8.47 -12.67 4.91
C ARG A 84 9.87 -12.74 5.53
N GLU A 85 10.70 -11.75 5.23
CA GLU A 85 12.10 -11.69 5.61
C GLU A 85 12.38 -10.69 6.75
N THR A 86 11.36 -9.92 7.17
CA THR A 86 11.38 -8.97 8.28
C THR A 86 10.36 -9.36 9.34
N HIS A 87 10.52 -8.89 10.60
CA HIS A 87 9.70 -9.36 11.72
C HIS A 87 8.98 -8.25 12.51
N SER A 88 9.55 -7.05 12.59
CA SER A 88 9.06 -5.98 13.46
C SER A 88 8.83 -4.65 12.74
N ILE A 89 9.58 -4.34 11.69
CA ILE A 89 9.47 -3.07 10.98
C ILE A 89 8.13 -2.93 10.25
N GLY A 90 7.51 -1.75 10.36
CA GLY A 90 6.34 -1.40 9.56
C GLY A 90 6.70 -1.32 8.07
N LEU A 91 5.76 -1.66 7.20
CA LEU A 91 5.97 -1.72 5.76
C LEU A 91 4.92 -0.84 5.08
N ILE A 92 5.35 0.24 4.45
CA ILE A 92 4.44 1.23 3.84
C ILE A 92 4.60 1.18 2.32
N GLY A 93 3.50 0.88 1.63
CA GLY A 93 3.45 0.91 0.16
C GLY A 93 2.56 2.03 -0.36
N THR A 94 2.94 2.63 -1.47
CA THR A 94 2.15 3.68 -2.12
C THR A 94 1.06 3.10 -3.01
N ILE A 95 -0.13 3.69 -2.93
CA ILE A 95 -1.29 3.40 -3.79
C ILE A 95 -1.88 4.72 -4.29
N SER A 96 -2.11 4.82 -5.59
CA SER A 96 -2.83 5.96 -6.17
C SER A 96 -4.33 5.78 -6.11
N SER A 97 -5.03 6.64 -5.36
CA SER A 97 -6.48 6.70 -5.36
C SER A 97 -7.08 7.10 -6.71
N SER A 98 -6.27 7.66 -7.63
CA SER A 98 -6.71 8.04 -8.97
C SER A 98 -6.87 6.83 -9.91
N PHE A 99 -6.11 5.74 -9.70
CA PHE A 99 -6.05 4.61 -10.64
C PHE A 99 -6.58 3.30 -10.07
N TYR A 100 -6.63 3.17 -8.74
CA TYR A 100 -7.13 1.95 -8.10
C TYR A 100 -8.62 2.02 -7.80
N GLU A 101 -9.26 0.85 -7.85
CA GLU A 101 -10.60 0.64 -7.30
C GLU A 101 -10.51 0.32 -5.80
N PRO A 102 -11.37 0.91 -4.95
CA PRO A 102 -11.25 0.75 -3.49
C PRO A 102 -11.43 -0.69 -3.03
N TYR A 103 -12.26 -1.49 -3.71
CA TYR A 103 -12.44 -2.91 -3.39
C TYR A 103 -11.15 -3.70 -3.63
N LEU A 104 -10.50 -3.48 -4.78
CA LEU A 104 -9.24 -4.15 -5.11
C LEU A 104 -8.14 -3.75 -4.14
N ALA A 105 -7.99 -2.46 -3.88
CA ALA A 105 -6.99 -1.93 -2.96
C ALA A 105 -7.19 -2.46 -1.53
N ALA A 106 -8.41 -2.41 -1.01
CA ALA A 106 -8.73 -2.95 0.31
C ALA A 106 -8.41 -4.45 0.41
N ARG A 107 -8.74 -5.22 -0.63
CA ARG A 107 -8.49 -6.66 -0.68
C ARG A 107 -7.00 -6.99 -0.70
N MET A 108 -6.20 -6.31 -1.54
CA MET A 108 -4.75 -6.50 -1.62
C MET A 108 -4.08 -6.16 -0.29
N LEU A 109 -4.44 -5.02 0.29
CA LEU A 109 -3.93 -4.56 1.58
C LEU A 109 -4.33 -5.50 2.73
N SER A 110 -5.56 -6.06 2.74
CA SER A 110 -5.97 -7.06 3.74
C SER A 110 -5.12 -8.31 3.65
N SER A 111 -4.88 -8.81 2.43
CA SER A 111 -4.04 -9.99 2.22
C SER A 111 -2.62 -9.75 2.74
N LEU A 112 -2.01 -8.64 2.32
CA LEU A 112 -0.66 -8.29 2.72
C LEU A 112 -0.54 -8.01 4.23
N HIS A 113 -1.59 -7.44 4.83
CA HIS A 113 -1.66 -7.21 6.28
C HIS A 113 -1.64 -8.52 7.07
N GLN A 114 -2.34 -9.55 6.58
CA GLN A 114 -2.28 -10.89 7.17
C GLN A 114 -0.89 -11.55 6.97
N ILE A 115 -0.33 -11.50 5.74
CA ILE A 115 0.99 -12.05 5.44
C ILE A 115 2.07 -11.44 6.33
N SER A 116 1.99 -10.14 6.58
CA SER A 116 2.95 -9.37 7.38
C SER A 116 2.69 -9.40 8.89
N HIS A 117 1.65 -10.09 9.34
CA HIS A 117 1.21 -10.09 10.75
C HIS A 117 0.93 -8.67 11.29
N GLY A 118 0.19 -7.87 10.53
CA GLY A 118 -0.30 -6.56 10.98
C GLY A 118 0.63 -5.37 10.74
N ARG A 119 1.72 -5.55 10.00
CA ARG A 119 2.75 -4.52 9.83
C ARG A 119 2.56 -3.60 8.61
N ILE A 120 1.51 -3.83 7.79
CA ILE A 120 1.29 -3.06 6.57
C ILE A 120 0.62 -1.72 6.84
N GLY A 121 1.11 -0.70 6.13
CA GLY A 121 0.46 0.57 5.92
C GLY A 121 0.40 0.94 4.44
N ALA A 122 -0.54 1.79 4.08
CA ALA A 122 -0.70 2.32 2.73
C ALA A 122 -0.55 3.83 2.72
N ASN A 123 0.37 4.33 1.91
CA ASN A 123 0.46 5.74 1.57
C ASN A 123 -0.48 6.02 0.39
N ILE A 124 -1.55 6.77 0.63
CA ILE A 124 -2.56 7.07 -0.38
C ILE A 124 -2.19 8.39 -1.06
N VAL A 125 -1.94 8.32 -2.36
CA VAL A 125 -1.63 9.48 -3.18
C VAL A 125 -2.72 9.72 -4.24
N THR A 126 -2.71 10.91 -4.83
CA THR A 126 -3.64 11.30 -5.91
C THR A 126 -2.96 11.37 -7.27
N SER A 127 -1.68 10.95 -7.34
CA SER A 127 -0.79 11.10 -8.49
C SER A 127 -0.51 12.57 -8.89
N GLN A 128 0.47 12.79 -9.77
CA GLN A 128 0.91 14.15 -10.10
C GLN A 128 1.09 14.39 -11.59
N PHE A 129 1.32 13.36 -12.40
CA PHE A 129 1.72 13.47 -13.78
C PHE A 129 0.68 12.91 -14.73
N ASP A 130 0.38 13.60 -15.81
CA ASP A 130 -0.54 13.14 -16.85
C ASP A 130 -0.02 11.86 -17.54
N LEU A 131 1.29 11.65 -17.56
CA LEU A 131 1.91 10.42 -18.05
C LEU A 131 1.44 9.16 -17.27
N GLU A 132 1.16 9.30 -15.98
CA GLU A 132 0.56 8.21 -15.19
C GLU A 132 -0.87 7.95 -15.67
N ALA A 133 -1.68 9.01 -15.81
CA ALA A 133 -3.08 8.91 -16.22
C ALA A 133 -3.25 8.24 -17.60
N GLN A 134 -2.32 8.53 -18.52
CA GLN A 134 -2.32 7.93 -19.86
C GLN A 134 -2.17 6.42 -19.88
N ASN A 135 -1.52 5.84 -18.87
CA ASN A 135 -1.42 4.40 -18.69
C ASN A 135 -2.73 3.76 -18.16
N TYR A 136 -3.70 4.59 -17.73
CA TYR A 136 -5.00 4.18 -17.17
C TYR A 136 -6.20 4.68 -17.96
N SER A 137 -6.06 4.76 -19.30
CA SER A 137 -7.12 5.16 -20.23
C SER A 137 -7.66 6.58 -20.02
N MET A 138 -6.86 7.46 -19.44
CA MET A 138 -7.16 8.87 -19.26
C MET A 138 -6.21 9.70 -20.14
N GLN A 139 -6.65 10.84 -20.66
CA GLN A 139 -5.77 11.77 -21.40
C GLN A 139 -4.89 12.59 -20.46
N ALA A 140 -5.45 12.98 -19.33
CA ALA A 140 -4.80 13.78 -18.29
C ALA A 140 -5.45 13.50 -16.93
N LEU A 141 -4.75 13.87 -15.86
CA LEU A 141 -5.29 13.83 -14.50
C LEU A 141 -6.46 14.84 -14.37
N PRO A 142 -7.51 14.48 -13.62
CA PRO A 142 -8.53 15.44 -13.23
C PRO A 142 -7.92 16.58 -12.38
N HIS A 143 -8.60 17.72 -12.36
CA HIS A 143 -8.21 18.84 -11.51
C HIS A 143 -7.99 18.42 -10.05
N LEU A 144 -7.06 19.09 -9.38
CA LEU A 144 -6.59 18.71 -8.04
C LEU A 144 -7.73 18.46 -7.04
N GLU A 145 -8.70 19.37 -6.96
CA GLU A 145 -9.86 19.26 -6.07
C GLU A 145 -10.67 17.98 -6.30
N LYS A 146 -10.90 17.61 -7.55
CA LYS A 146 -11.62 16.38 -7.92
C LYS A 146 -10.84 15.12 -7.55
N ARG A 147 -9.50 15.17 -7.63
CA ARG A 147 -8.64 14.06 -7.22
C ARG A 147 -8.71 13.83 -5.71
N TYR A 148 -8.70 14.91 -4.93
CA TYR A 148 -8.84 14.82 -3.46
C TYR A 148 -10.25 14.38 -3.04
N GLU A 149 -11.29 14.89 -3.69
CA GLU A 149 -12.66 14.45 -3.45
C GLU A 149 -12.83 12.93 -3.73
N ARG A 150 -12.24 12.44 -4.83
CA ARG A 150 -12.21 11.01 -5.15
C ARG A 150 -11.40 10.22 -4.13
N ALA A 151 -10.28 10.76 -3.65
CA ALA A 151 -9.44 10.12 -2.64
C ALA A 151 -10.16 9.99 -1.29
N ASP A 152 -10.90 10.98 -0.87
CA ASP A 152 -11.71 10.93 0.36
C ASP A 152 -12.77 9.83 0.26
N GLU A 153 -13.48 9.74 -0.86
CA GLU A 153 -14.45 8.68 -1.08
C GLU A 153 -13.78 7.30 -1.13
N PHE A 154 -12.64 7.17 -1.83
CA PHE A 154 -11.84 5.96 -1.91
C PHE A 154 -11.44 5.43 -0.52
N ILE A 155 -10.90 6.30 0.34
CA ILE A 155 -10.49 5.96 1.70
C ILE A 155 -11.70 5.54 2.54
N ASN A 156 -12.83 6.26 2.42
CA ASN A 156 -14.04 5.95 3.18
C ASN A 156 -14.62 4.59 2.79
N VAL A 157 -14.63 4.26 1.49
CA VAL A 157 -15.07 2.95 1.01
C VAL A 157 -14.15 1.84 1.49
N MET A 158 -12.83 2.01 1.41
CA MET A 158 -11.88 1.03 1.95
C MET A 158 -12.09 0.77 3.45
N LYS A 159 -12.29 1.82 4.25
CA LYS A 159 -12.56 1.67 5.70
C LYS A 159 -13.81 0.84 5.96
N LYS A 160 -14.91 1.14 5.27
CA LYS A 160 -16.16 0.36 5.35
C LYS A 160 -15.98 -1.09 4.91
N LEU A 161 -15.18 -1.34 3.87
CA LEU A 161 -14.87 -2.69 3.42
C LEU A 161 -14.16 -3.48 4.52
N TRP A 162 -13.17 -2.92 5.20
CA TRP A 162 -12.48 -3.59 6.31
C TRP A 162 -13.37 -3.85 7.53
N GLU A 163 -14.43 -3.07 7.72
CA GLU A 163 -15.42 -3.28 8.78
C GLU A 163 -16.50 -4.29 8.39
N SER A 164 -16.62 -4.61 7.10
CA SER A 164 -17.73 -5.41 6.57
C SER A 164 -17.59 -6.93 6.77
N PHE A 165 -16.38 -7.43 7.03
CA PHE A 165 -16.10 -8.83 7.31
C PHE A 165 -14.89 -8.95 8.24
N THR A 166 -15.13 -9.43 9.45
CA THR A 166 -14.10 -9.64 10.47
C THR A 166 -13.89 -11.13 10.76
N VAL A 167 -12.78 -11.47 11.42
CA VAL A 167 -12.45 -12.88 11.73
C VAL A 167 -13.46 -13.55 12.65
N GLU A 168 -14.26 -12.78 13.39
CA GLU A 168 -15.34 -13.28 14.24
C GLU A 168 -16.43 -14.02 13.46
N ALA A 169 -16.56 -13.73 12.16
CA ALA A 169 -17.47 -14.45 11.27
C ALA A 169 -17.02 -15.89 10.97
N ILE A 170 -15.73 -16.22 11.19
CA ILE A 170 -15.17 -17.54 10.86
C ILE A 170 -15.46 -18.51 12.00
N VAL A 171 -16.39 -19.42 11.81
CA VAL A 171 -16.80 -20.41 12.82
C VAL A 171 -16.08 -21.74 12.63
N ASN A 172 -15.97 -22.22 11.42
CA ASN A 172 -15.31 -23.48 11.02
C ASN A 172 -15.77 -24.71 11.85
N HIS A 173 -17.06 -24.79 12.20
CA HIS A 173 -17.61 -25.88 13.00
C HIS A 173 -17.86 -27.12 12.14
N LYS A 174 -16.90 -28.03 12.08
CA LYS A 174 -16.85 -29.19 11.18
C LYS A 174 -18.06 -30.11 11.33
N ASN A 175 -18.52 -30.38 12.55
CA ASN A 175 -19.60 -31.35 12.81
C ASN A 175 -20.96 -30.86 12.31
N SER A 176 -21.24 -29.55 12.35
CA SER A 176 -22.50 -28.97 11.85
C SER A 176 -22.41 -28.51 10.40
N GLY A 177 -21.19 -28.47 9.80
CA GLY A 177 -20.96 -27.94 8.47
C GLY A 177 -21.05 -26.40 8.39
N ILE A 178 -21.04 -25.69 9.53
CA ILE A 178 -21.12 -24.23 9.56
C ILE A 178 -19.70 -23.66 9.47
N GLY A 179 -19.38 -23.03 8.34
CA GLY A 179 -18.10 -22.35 8.11
C GLY A 179 -18.11 -20.90 8.56
N LEU A 180 -19.18 -20.17 8.31
CA LEU A 180 -19.30 -18.73 8.55
C LEU A 180 -20.57 -18.40 9.34
N ASN A 181 -20.46 -17.43 10.23
CA ASN A 181 -21.62 -16.76 10.84
C ASN A 181 -21.89 -15.46 10.07
N HIS A 182 -22.93 -15.47 9.25
CA HIS A 182 -23.32 -14.36 8.39
C HIS A 182 -23.77 -13.11 9.16
N GLN A 183 -24.06 -13.20 10.46
CA GLN A 183 -24.37 -12.03 11.29
C GLN A 183 -23.20 -11.06 11.42
N TYR A 184 -21.97 -11.52 11.16
CA TYR A 184 -20.74 -10.72 11.18
C TYR A 184 -20.23 -10.35 9.79
N ILE A 185 -21.09 -10.50 8.76
CA ILE A 185 -20.77 -10.12 7.37
C ILE A 185 -21.80 -9.11 6.90
N HIS A 186 -21.35 -7.90 6.61
CA HIS A 186 -22.21 -6.75 6.31
C HIS A 186 -21.93 -6.20 4.91
N PRO A 187 -22.68 -6.63 3.87
CA PRO A 187 -22.54 -6.03 2.53
C PRO A 187 -22.77 -4.53 2.56
N LEU A 188 -21.94 -3.78 1.81
CA LEU A 188 -21.94 -2.31 1.88
C LEU A 188 -23.13 -1.67 1.19
N HIS A 189 -23.54 -2.20 0.02
CA HIS A 189 -24.52 -1.56 -0.87
C HIS A 189 -24.22 -0.07 -1.10
N TYR A 190 -22.93 0.25 -1.19
CA TYR A 190 -22.44 1.62 -1.30
C TYR A 190 -22.73 2.20 -2.69
N GLN A 191 -23.28 3.41 -2.73
CA GLN A 191 -23.54 4.20 -3.92
C GLN A 191 -23.00 5.59 -3.68
N GLY A 192 -21.84 5.90 -4.27
CA GLY A 192 -21.17 7.20 -4.17
C GLY A 192 -21.10 7.94 -5.48
N LYS A 193 -20.40 9.06 -5.48
CA LYS A 193 -20.15 9.87 -6.68
C LYS A 193 -19.15 9.21 -7.61
N TYR A 194 -18.11 8.59 -7.05
CA TYR A 194 -17.01 7.99 -7.79
C TYR A 194 -17.02 6.47 -7.78
N PHE A 195 -17.60 5.85 -6.75
CA PHE A 195 -17.56 4.41 -6.56
C PHE A 195 -18.90 3.79 -6.23
N GLN A 196 -19.07 2.54 -6.68
CA GLN A 196 -20.21 1.70 -6.34
C GLN A 196 -19.70 0.34 -5.90
N VAL A 197 -20.05 -0.08 -4.67
CA VAL A 197 -19.57 -1.35 -4.10
C VAL A 197 -20.74 -2.06 -3.41
N ALA A 198 -21.14 -3.19 -3.94
CA ALA A 198 -22.31 -3.93 -3.44
C ALA A 198 -21.98 -4.82 -2.22
N GLY A 199 -20.92 -5.59 -2.31
CA GLY A 199 -20.63 -6.66 -1.36
C GLY A 199 -19.74 -6.26 -0.19
N ALA A 200 -19.63 -7.20 0.77
CA ALA A 200 -18.58 -7.18 1.77
C ALA A 200 -17.23 -7.56 1.14
N ILE A 201 -16.14 -7.20 1.80
CA ILE A 201 -14.83 -7.69 1.41
C ILE A 201 -14.78 -9.22 1.60
N ASN A 202 -14.02 -9.92 0.76
CA ASN A 202 -13.92 -11.38 0.82
C ASN A 202 -12.68 -11.90 1.60
N ILE A 203 -11.93 -10.98 2.21
CA ILE A 203 -10.79 -11.30 3.08
C ILE A 203 -11.09 -10.71 4.47
N PRO A 204 -11.20 -11.54 5.51
CA PRO A 204 -11.59 -11.06 6.83
C PRO A 204 -10.53 -10.15 7.44
N THR A 205 -10.97 -9.09 8.08
CA THR A 205 -10.09 -8.23 8.87
C THR A 205 -9.67 -8.97 10.15
N PRO A 206 -8.36 -9.12 10.39
CA PRO A 206 -7.83 -9.84 11.54
C PRO A 206 -8.04 -9.08 12.85
N LYS A 207 -7.84 -9.76 14.00
CA LYS A 207 -8.02 -9.18 15.35
C LYS A 207 -7.10 -7.99 15.66
N TYR A 208 -5.96 -7.87 14.99
CA TYR A 208 -5.06 -6.71 15.12
C TYR A 208 -5.50 -5.50 14.26
N GLY A 209 -6.68 -5.60 13.65
CA GLY A 209 -7.32 -4.49 12.95
C GLY A 209 -6.95 -4.38 11.47
N ARG A 210 -7.20 -3.21 10.92
CA ARG A 210 -6.98 -2.89 9.50
C ARG A 210 -5.61 -2.25 9.24
N PRO A 211 -5.13 -2.22 7.99
CA PRO A 211 -3.92 -1.49 7.59
C PRO A 211 -3.94 -0.03 8.01
N ARG A 212 -2.78 0.51 8.37
CA ARG A 212 -2.63 1.94 8.66
C ARG A 212 -2.60 2.73 7.38
N LEU A 213 -3.20 3.93 7.41
CA LEU A 213 -3.22 4.84 6.28
C LEU A 213 -2.30 6.02 6.56
N PHE A 214 -1.55 6.38 5.54
CA PHE A 214 -0.60 7.48 5.51
C PHE A 214 -0.92 8.37 4.31
N GLN A 215 -0.57 9.62 4.43
CA GLN A 215 -0.52 10.57 3.33
C GLN A 215 0.69 11.45 3.55
N ALA A 216 1.58 11.49 2.56
CA ALA A 216 2.65 12.46 2.50
C ALA A 216 2.07 13.78 1.96
N GLY A 217 2.29 14.89 2.68
CA GLY A 217 1.79 16.21 2.32
C GLY A 217 2.70 17.31 2.82
#